data_d407c9b127ee7fc767efeb8c96b87a2b
#
_entry.id   d407c9b127ee7fc767efeb8c96b87a2b
#
_cell.length_a   1.000
_cell.length_b   1.000
_cell.length_c   1.000
_cell.angle_alpha   90.00
_cell.angle_beta   90.00
_cell.angle_gamma   90.00
#
_symmetry.space_group_name_H-M   'P 1'
#
loop_
_entity.id
_entity.type
_entity.pdbx_description
1 polymer ?
#
loop_
_entity_poly.entity_id
_entity_poly.type
_entity_poly.pdbx_seq_one_letter_code
_entity_poly.pdbx_strand_id
1 'polypeptide(L)'
;LKNIRKRGGKVIVINPVIEKGLVKFNIPSDPKSLFFGSKIASEYIQVKPGGDLALFSGLAKYIIMKGTINSAFIDNATEGFDTFSRAIQKLSWEEIEYSSGIKREEIEMIGDYYAKSKNTIFSWCMGITHHPHGTATVQQIVNLALVRGMVGKKHAGLLPIRGHSNVQGIGSMGVTPKLKKDIFDQLLKLGVSLSSIKGFDTLACIKSAEKNEM
;
A
#
# COMPACT_ATOMS: atom_id res chain seq x y z
N LEU A 1 15.19 2.09 -7.59
CA LEU A 1 15.34 3.10 -6.54
C LEU A 1 16.64 3.90 -6.69
N LYS A 2 17.82 3.25 -6.92
CA LYS A 2 19.10 3.94 -7.15
C LYS A 2 19.01 5.04 -8.22
N ASN A 3 18.38 4.75 -9.37
CA ASN A 3 18.26 5.71 -10.47
C ASN A 3 17.34 6.90 -10.13
N ILE A 4 16.33 6.70 -9.28
CA ILE A 4 15.49 7.79 -8.74
C ILE A 4 16.37 8.74 -7.94
N ARG A 5 17.18 8.18 -7.02
CA ARG A 5 18.12 8.95 -6.20
C ARG A 5 19.15 9.73 -7.03
N LYS A 6 19.73 9.09 -8.06
CA LYS A 6 20.70 9.74 -8.96
C LYS A 6 20.12 10.95 -9.70
N ARG A 7 18.81 10.95 -9.96
CA ARG A 7 18.10 12.05 -10.64
C ARG A 7 17.55 13.11 -9.66
N GLY A 8 17.95 13.06 -8.37
CA GLY A 8 17.49 14.00 -7.34
C GLY A 8 16.13 13.64 -6.74
N GLY A 9 15.50 12.53 -7.16
CA GLY A 9 14.25 12.06 -6.59
C GLY A 9 14.43 11.54 -5.16
N LYS A 10 13.35 11.59 -4.39
CA LYS A 10 13.31 11.08 -3.01
C LYS A 10 12.78 9.65 -2.98
N VAL A 11 13.30 8.86 -2.08
CA VAL A 11 12.81 7.52 -1.73
C VAL A 11 12.52 7.54 -0.24
N ILE A 12 11.25 7.56 0.11
CA ILE A 12 10.79 7.50 1.50
C ILE A 12 10.46 6.04 1.79
N VAL A 13 11.14 5.48 2.77
CA VAL A 13 10.87 4.12 3.25
C VAL A 13 10.08 4.23 4.55
N ILE A 14 8.93 3.58 4.60
CA ILE A 14 8.07 3.49 5.78
C ILE A 14 8.03 2.02 6.18
N ASN A 15 8.65 1.68 7.31
CA ASN A 15 8.74 0.29 7.76
C ASN A 15 9.04 0.25 9.27
N PRO A 16 8.40 -0.61 10.05
CA PRO A 16 8.64 -0.72 11.50
C PRO A 16 10.09 -1.06 11.85
N VAL A 17 10.76 -1.85 11.01
CA VAL A 17 12.12 -2.34 11.22
C VAL A 17 13.06 -1.79 10.16
N ILE A 18 14.26 -1.40 10.55
CA ILE A 18 15.30 -0.95 9.61
C ILE A 18 15.87 -2.15 8.85
N GLU A 19 15.48 -2.28 7.59
CA GLU A 19 16.02 -3.28 6.67
C GLU A 19 17.25 -2.73 5.95
N LYS A 20 18.39 -3.39 6.13
CA LYS A 20 19.68 -2.95 5.57
C LYS A 20 19.62 -2.71 4.05
N GLY A 21 18.91 -3.58 3.30
CA GLY A 21 18.75 -3.47 1.85
C GLY A 21 17.94 -2.26 1.38
N LEU A 22 17.08 -1.71 2.24
CA LEU A 22 16.32 -0.47 1.98
C LEU A 22 17.10 0.79 2.35
N VAL A 23 18.12 0.67 3.20
CA VAL A 23 19.03 1.78 3.54
C VAL A 23 20.15 1.87 2.51
N LYS A 24 20.86 0.75 2.28
CA LYS A 24 22.01 0.66 1.37
C LYS A 24 22.04 -0.73 0.73
N PHE A 25 22.25 -0.77 -0.58
CA PHE A 25 22.27 -2.02 -1.33
C PHE A 25 23.48 -2.10 -2.26
N ASN A 26 24.13 -3.28 -2.32
CA ASN A 26 25.25 -3.54 -3.22
C ASN A 26 24.71 -4.22 -4.47
N ILE A 27 24.80 -3.53 -5.61
CA ILE A 27 24.30 -4.02 -6.91
C ILE A 27 25.44 -4.74 -7.61
N PRO A 28 25.37 -6.08 -7.82
CA PRO A 28 26.48 -6.86 -8.38
C PRO A 28 26.88 -6.42 -9.79
N SER A 29 25.94 -5.98 -10.60
CA SER A 29 26.18 -5.51 -11.99
C SER A 29 26.74 -4.08 -12.09
N ASP A 30 26.97 -3.41 -10.97
CA ASP A 30 27.50 -2.04 -10.94
C ASP A 30 28.76 -2.03 -10.03
N PRO A 31 29.99 -1.99 -10.62
CA PRO A 31 31.25 -2.09 -9.84
C PRO A 31 31.33 -1.06 -8.71
N LYS A 32 30.92 0.19 -8.95
CA LYS A 32 30.92 1.22 -7.90
C LYS A 32 29.93 0.88 -6.78
N SER A 33 28.75 0.36 -7.13
CA SER A 33 27.77 -0.07 -6.14
C SER A 33 28.19 -1.34 -5.40
N LEU A 34 28.85 -2.26 -6.09
CA LEU A 34 29.34 -3.51 -5.49
C LEU A 34 30.32 -3.23 -4.35
N PHE A 35 31.32 -2.37 -4.58
CA PHE A 35 32.34 -2.07 -3.57
C PHE A 35 31.88 -1.06 -2.52
N PHE A 36 31.17 -0.01 -2.90
CA PHE A 36 30.81 1.09 -2.00
C PHE A 36 29.35 1.09 -1.55
N GLY A 37 28.51 0.24 -2.15
CA GLY A 37 27.08 0.23 -1.95
C GLY A 37 26.37 1.46 -2.56
N SER A 38 25.08 1.35 -2.78
CA SER A 38 24.20 2.45 -3.22
C SER A 38 23.23 2.80 -2.13
N LYS A 39 23.21 4.05 -1.69
CA LYS A 39 22.19 4.55 -0.75
C LYS A 39 20.82 4.51 -1.42
N ILE A 40 19.83 3.85 -0.80
CA ILE A 40 18.48 3.65 -1.30
C ILE A 40 17.52 4.69 -0.70
N ALA A 41 17.26 4.60 0.60
CA ALA A 41 16.39 5.56 1.27
C ALA A 41 16.95 6.98 1.26
N SER A 42 16.06 7.95 1.05
CA SER A 42 16.31 9.36 1.39
C SER A 42 16.04 9.59 2.86
N GLU A 43 14.85 9.14 3.27
CA GLU A 43 14.37 9.15 4.64
C GLU A 43 13.86 7.75 4.99
N TYR A 44 14.00 7.37 6.24
CA TYR A 44 13.52 6.11 6.77
C TYR A 44 12.64 6.37 7.99
N ILE A 45 11.38 6.02 7.88
CA ILE A 45 10.35 6.30 8.87
C ILE A 45 9.93 4.99 9.53
N GLN A 46 10.15 4.88 10.83
CA GLN A 46 9.83 3.67 11.60
C GLN A 46 8.45 3.80 12.23
N VAL A 47 7.42 3.54 11.43
CA VAL A 47 6.04 3.53 11.90
C VAL A 47 5.78 2.38 12.88
N LYS A 48 4.92 2.57 13.88
CA LYS A 48 4.43 1.48 14.71
C LYS A 48 3.73 0.42 13.86
N PRO A 49 3.88 -0.90 14.14
CA PRO A 49 3.10 -1.92 13.45
C PRO A 49 1.59 -1.62 13.52
N GLY A 50 0.94 -1.51 12.35
CA GLY A 50 -0.47 -1.11 12.24
C GLY A 50 -0.74 0.39 12.30
N GLY A 51 0.27 1.23 12.51
CA GLY A 51 0.16 2.70 12.56
C GLY A 51 0.12 3.38 11.19
N ASP A 52 0.24 2.62 10.12
CA ASP A 52 0.27 3.13 8.74
C ASP A 52 -0.98 3.94 8.39
N LEU A 53 -2.17 3.48 8.81
CA LEU A 53 -3.42 4.19 8.58
C LEU A 53 -3.38 5.62 9.16
N ALA A 54 -2.87 5.76 10.38
CA ALA A 54 -2.75 7.05 11.05
C ALA A 54 -1.69 7.94 10.37
N LEU A 55 -0.54 7.37 9.99
CA LEU A 55 0.50 8.08 9.26
C LEU A 55 -0.03 8.64 7.92
N PHE A 56 -0.69 7.82 7.10
CA PHE A 56 -1.24 8.27 5.82
C PHE A 56 -2.40 9.25 6.00
N SER A 57 -3.16 9.15 7.10
CA SER A 57 -4.18 10.13 7.47
C SER A 57 -3.55 11.47 7.84
N GLY A 58 -2.45 11.46 8.59
CA GLY A 58 -1.66 12.65 8.91
C GLY A 58 -1.09 13.33 7.67
N LEU A 59 -0.56 12.56 6.73
CA LEU A 59 -0.09 13.08 5.44
C LEU A 59 -1.22 13.73 4.64
N ALA A 60 -2.40 13.07 4.57
CA ALA A 60 -3.56 13.65 3.89
C ALA A 60 -4.02 14.94 4.57
N LYS A 61 -4.09 14.96 5.92
CA LYS A 61 -4.39 16.17 6.70
C LYS A 61 -3.45 17.31 6.35
N TYR A 62 -2.15 17.05 6.36
CA TYR A 62 -1.14 18.05 6.04
C TYR A 62 -1.29 18.60 4.61
N ILE A 63 -1.45 17.73 3.61
CA ILE A 63 -1.63 18.12 2.19
C ILE A 63 -2.88 18.98 2.00
N ILE A 64 -3.98 18.64 2.66
CA ILE A 64 -5.23 19.40 2.61
C ILE A 64 -5.06 20.76 3.29
N MET A 65 -4.50 20.79 4.51
CA MET A 65 -4.26 22.04 5.26
C MET A 65 -3.30 22.98 4.52
N LYS A 66 -2.30 22.45 3.84
CA LYS A 66 -1.35 23.21 3.04
C LYS A 66 -1.94 23.72 1.71
N GLY A 67 -3.12 23.27 1.33
CA GLY A 67 -3.76 23.63 0.07
C GLY A 67 -3.02 23.14 -1.18
N THR A 68 -2.22 22.06 -1.06
CA THR A 68 -1.45 21.50 -2.18
C THR A 68 -2.17 20.37 -2.88
N ILE A 69 -3.49 20.35 -2.82
CA ILE A 69 -4.38 19.43 -3.52
C ILE A 69 -4.44 19.72 -5.03
N ASN A 70 -4.87 18.77 -5.82
CA ASN A 70 -5.16 18.97 -7.23
C ASN A 70 -6.68 19.09 -7.44
N SER A 71 -7.22 20.31 -7.28
CA SER A 71 -8.67 20.55 -7.36
C SER A 71 -9.24 20.12 -8.70
N ALA A 72 -8.59 20.41 -9.82
CA ALA A 72 -9.07 20.03 -11.14
C ALA A 72 -9.20 18.50 -11.30
N PHE A 73 -8.28 17.73 -10.72
CA PHE A 73 -8.38 16.26 -10.74
C PHE A 73 -9.49 15.78 -9.79
N ILE A 74 -9.60 16.38 -8.61
CA ILE A 74 -10.63 16.04 -7.62
C ILE A 74 -12.01 16.24 -8.22
N ASP A 75 -12.27 17.39 -8.82
CA ASP A 75 -13.58 17.78 -9.36
C ASP A 75 -14.00 16.91 -10.57
N ASN A 76 -13.04 16.48 -11.40
CA ASN A 76 -13.33 15.76 -12.63
C ASN A 76 -13.23 14.23 -12.53
N ALA A 77 -12.52 13.70 -11.53
CA ALA A 77 -12.11 12.29 -11.50
C ALA A 77 -12.31 11.60 -10.14
N THR A 78 -12.91 12.27 -9.17
CA THR A 78 -13.14 11.69 -7.84
C THR A 78 -14.53 12.03 -7.32
N GLU A 79 -14.97 11.26 -6.32
CA GLU A 79 -16.21 11.49 -5.58
C GLU A 79 -15.92 11.51 -4.07
N GLY A 80 -16.74 12.25 -3.30
CA GLY A 80 -16.72 12.21 -1.84
C GLY A 80 -15.57 12.96 -1.18
N PHE A 81 -14.83 13.81 -1.90
CA PHE A 81 -13.70 14.56 -1.34
C PHE A 81 -14.08 15.40 -0.12
N ASP A 82 -15.21 16.08 -0.13
CA ASP A 82 -15.65 16.94 1.00
C ASP A 82 -15.87 16.11 2.27
N THR A 83 -16.46 14.93 2.13
CA THR A 83 -16.69 14.03 3.26
C THR A 83 -15.37 13.49 3.79
N PHE A 84 -14.48 13.08 2.90
CA PHE A 84 -13.12 12.65 3.24
C PHE A 84 -12.34 13.77 3.94
N SER A 85 -12.32 14.97 3.37
CA SER A 85 -11.61 16.13 3.92
C SER A 85 -12.09 16.49 5.32
N ARG A 86 -13.42 16.53 5.53
CA ARG A 86 -14.00 16.76 6.86
C ARG A 86 -13.62 15.69 7.87
N ALA A 87 -13.62 14.43 7.48
CA ALA A 87 -13.22 13.32 8.35
C ALA A 87 -11.73 13.42 8.74
N ILE A 88 -10.87 13.68 7.79
CA ILE A 88 -9.42 13.84 8.02
C ILE A 88 -9.11 15.05 8.90
N GLN A 89 -9.78 16.17 8.70
CA GLN A 89 -9.54 17.38 9.49
C GLN A 89 -9.97 17.23 10.97
N LYS A 90 -10.94 16.38 11.26
CA LYS A 90 -11.39 16.08 12.64
C LYS A 90 -10.36 15.32 13.48
N LEU A 91 -9.46 14.55 12.84
CA LEU A 91 -8.41 13.84 13.56
C LEU A 91 -7.48 14.84 14.25
N SER A 92 -7.18 14.65 15.51
CA SER A 92 -6.18 15.47 16.19
C SER A 92 -4.75 15.02 15.80
N TRP A 93 -3.77 15.90 15.93
CA TRP A 93 -2.38 15.53 15.70
C TRP A 93 -1.89 14.55 16.77
N GLU A 94 -2.34 14.70 17.99
CA GLU A 94 -2.03 13.82 19.12
C GLU A 94 -2.47 12.38 18.85
N GLU A 95 -3.68 12.18 18.32
CA GLU A 95 -4.18 10.85 17.93
C GLU A 95 -3.34 10.24 16.79
N ILE A 96 -2.96 11.07 15.81
CA ILE A 96 -2.13 10.63 14.68
C ILE A 96 -0.74 10.23 15.17
N GLU A 97 -0.09 11.03 15.99
CA GLU A 97 1.23 10.75 16.55
C GLU A 97 1.21 9.51 17.45
N TYR A 98 0.24 9.42 18.35
CA TYR A 98 0.08 8.27 19.23
C TYR A 98 -0.09 6.97 18.45
N SER A 99 -0.96 6.98 17.44
CA SER A 99 -1.30 5.78 16.66
C SER A 99 -0.21 5.39 15.68
N SER A 100 0.41 6.35 15.00
CA SER A 100 1.49 6.09 14.05
C SER A 100 2.85 5.86 14.72
N GLY A 101 3.07 6.45 15.89
CA GLY A 101 4.36 6.52 16.55
C GLY A 101 5.33 7.52 15.89
N ILE A 102 4.83 8.36 14.97
CA ILE A 102 5.62 9.34 14.22
C ILE A 102 5.23 10.73 14.67
N LYS A 103 6.23 11.56 14.93
CA LYS A 103 6.00 12.95 15.32
C LYS A 103 5.45 13.77 14.16
N ARG A 104 4.64 14.77 14.49
CA ARG A 104 4.03 15.67 13.51
C ARG A 104 5.06 16.29 12.58
N GLU A 105 6.22 16.72 13.09
CA GLU A 105 7.27 17.35 12.29
C GLU A 105 7.81 16.39 11.21
N GLU A 106 7.91 15.11 11.51
CA GLU A 106 8.34 14.09 10.53
C GLU A 106 7.26 13.86 9.47
N ILE A 107 5.98 13.84 9.86
CA ILE A 107 4.85 13.73 8.94
C ILE A 107 4.81 14.94 8.01
N GLU A 108 4.97 16.14 8.54
CA GLU A 108 5.02 17.38 7.76
C GLU A 108 6.22 17.42 6.81
N MET A 109 7.38 16.96 7.24
CA MET A 109 8.57 16.82 6.37
C MET A 109 8.31 15.90 5.18
N ILE A 110 7.72 14.73 5.40
CA ILE A 110 7.33 13.82 4.31
C ILE A 110 6.27 14.46 3.43
N GLY A 111 5.29 15.11 4.05
CA GLY A 111 4.24 15.86 3.38
C GLY A 111 4.80 16.94 2.47
N ASP A 112 5.87 17.63 2.88
CA ASP A 112 6.57 18.61 2.07
C ASP A 112 7.26 18.01 0.86
N TYR A 113 7.92 16.86 1.00
CA TYR A 113 8.47 16.13 -0.15
C TYR A 113 7.36 15.74 -1.12
N TYR A 114 6.24 15.27 -0.60
CA TYR A 114 5.09 14.88 -1.41
C TYR A 114 4.45 16.08 -2.09
N ALA A 115 4.22 17.18 -1.37
CA ALA A 115 3.66 18.42 -1.90
C ALA A 115 4.49 19.01 -3.06
N LYS A 116 5.82 18.92 -2.98
CA LYS A 116 6.75 19.39 -4.02
C LYS A 116 6.92 18.42 -5.18
N SER A 117 6.52 17.14 -4.99
CA SER A 117 6.70 16.12 -6.02
C SER A 117 5.71 16.30 -7.17
N LYS A 118 6.24 16.32 -8.40
CA LYS A 118 5.41 16.29 -9.62
C LYS A 118 4.84 14.90 -9.89
N ASN A 119 5.59 13.86 -9.58
CA ASN A 119 5.21 12.47 -9.81
C ASN A 119 5.61 11.62 -8.62
N THR A 120 4.67 10.88 -8.06
CA THR A 120 4.89 9.97 -6.94
C THR A 120 4.34 8.59 -7.25
N ILE A 121 5.10 7.56 -6.92
CA ILE A 121 4.65 6.17 -6.94
C ILE A 121 4.56 5.71 -5.49
N PHE A 122 3.38 5.25 -5.10
CA PHE A 122 3.16 4.57 -3.82
C PHE A 122 3.31 3.07 -4.04
N SER A 123 4.22 2.46 -3.31
CA SER A 123 4.46 1.01 -3.42
C SER A 123 4.33 0.37 -2.05
N TRP A 124 3.60 -0.73 -2.00
CA TRP A 124 3.41 -1.51 -0.77
C TRP A 124 3.28 -3.00 -1.09
N CYS A 125 3.42 -3.83 -0.05
CA CYS A 125 3.25 -5.27 -0.12
C CYS A 125 2.42 -5.76 1.07
N MET A 126 2.66 -6.99 1.50
CA MET A 126 1.86 -7.70 2.51
C MET A 126 1.92 -7.07 3.90
N GLY A 127 3.00 -6.35 4.25
CA GLY A 127 3.10 -5.63 5.52
C GLY A 127 1.93 -4.67 5.77
N ILE A 128 1.43 -4.00 4.73
CA ILE A 128 0.25 -3.13 4.82
C ILE A 128 -1.06 -3.91 4.95
N THR A 129 -1.15 -5.08 4.30
CA THR A 129 -2.42 -5.81 4.17
C THR A 129 -2.66 -6.84 5.27
N HIS A 130 -1.63 -7.24 6.01
CA HIS A 130 -1.71 -8.24 7.08
C HIS A 130 -2.03 -7.61 8.45
N HIS A 131 -2.91 -6.63 8.48
CA HIS A 131 -3.42 -5.99 9.67
C HIS A 131 -4.95 -5.99 9.69
N PRO A 132 -5.59 -5.90 10.86
CA PRO A 132 -7.04 -5.76 10.96
C PRO A 132 -7.60 -4.60 10.12
N HIS A 133 -6.82 -3.53 9.97
CA HIS A 133 -7.17 -2.34 9.20
C HIS A 133 -6.51 -2.27 7.81
N GLY A 134 -5.99 -3.40 7.29
CA GLY A 134 -5.25 -3.42 6.03
C GLY A 134 -6.02 -2.84 4.84
N THR A 135 -7.31 -3.15 4.72
CA THR A 135 -8.18 -2.57 3.68
C THR A 135 -8.28 -1.05 3.82
N ALA A 136 -8.54 -0.54 5.02
CA ALA A 136 -8.64 0.88 5.29
C ALA A 136 -7.31 1.60 5.01
N THR A 137 -6.18 0.97 5.35
CA THR A 137 -4.85 1.51 5.06
C THR A 137 -4.60 1.63 3.56
N VAL A 138 -4.94 0.60 2.77
CA VAL A 138 -4.84 0.67 1.31
C VAL A 138 -5.75 1.76 0.73
N GLN A 139 -6.99 1.87 1.20
CA GLN A 139 -7.89 2.95 0.81
C GLN A 139 -7.30 4.32 1.12
N GLN A 140 -6.67 4.48 2.28
CA GLN A 140 -6.06 5.75 2.67
C GLN A 140 -4.85 6.11 1.80
N ILE A 141 -4.02 5.13 1.39
CA ILE A 141 -2.94 5.34 0.41
C ILE A 141 -3.53 5.81 -0.93
N VAL A 142 -4.60 5.16 -1.38
CA VAL A 142 -5.31 5.54 -2.62
C VAL A 142 -5.87 6.96 -2.51
N ASN A 143 -6.56 7.28 -1.41
CA ASN A 143 -7.10 8.62 -1.17
C ASN A 143 -6.01 9.70 -1.21
N LEU A 144 -4.87 9.45 -0.56
CA LEU A 144 -3.73 10.37 -0.60
C LEU A 144 -3.20 10.56 -2.03
N ALA A 145 -3.16 9.50 -2.84
CA ALA A 145 -2.76 9.58 -4.25
C ALA A 145 -3.78 10.37 -5.09
N LEU A 146 -5.08 10.17 -4.86
CA LEU A 146 -6.16 10.88 -5.56
C LEU A 146 -6.17 12.38 -5.24
N VAL A 147 -5.98 12.75 -3.98
CA VAL A 147 -5.94 14.17 -3.54
C VAL A 147 -4.91 14.99 -4.33
N ARG A 148 -3.83 14.37 -4.79
CA ARG A 148 -2.78 15.02 -5.57
C ARG A 148 -2.82 14.67 -7.08
N GLY A 149 -3.79 13.89 -7.54
CA GLY A 149 -3.89 13.45 -8.94
C GLY A 149 -2.72 12.58 -9.38
N MET A 150 -2.27 11.66 -8.51
CA MET A 150 -1.17 10.74 -8.80
C MET A 150 -1.64 9.42 -9.43
N VAL A 151 -2.90 9.33 -9.84
CA VAL A 151 -3.49 8.18 -10.53
C VAL A 151 -3.82 8.58 -11.97
N GLY A 152 -3.62 7.66 -12.92
CA GLY A 152 -3.84 7.93 -14.34
C GLY A 152 -2.84 8.90 -15.00
N LYS A 153 -1.77 9.23 -14.31
CA LYS A 153 -0.75 10.17 -14.74
C LYS A 153 0.56 9.43 -15.10
N LYS A 154 1.21 9.86 -16.18
CA LYS A 154 2.49 9.29 -16.59
C LYS A 154 3.55 9.45 -15.51
N HIS A 155 4.27 8.37 -15.19
CA HIS A 155 5.31 8.30 -14.16
C HIS A 155 4.83 8.51 -12.71
N ALA A 156 3.55 8.39 -12.45
CA ALA A 156 2.97 8.36 -11.11
C ALA A 156 2.00 7.19 -10.97
N GLY A 157 1.64 6.79 -9.77
CA GLY A 157 0.61 5.78 -9.56
C GLY A 157 0.79 4.93 -8.32
N LEU A 158 0.03 3.86 -8.30
CA LEU A 158 -0.08 2.88 -7.23
C LEU A 158 0.56 1.57 -7.69
N LEU A 159 1.46 1.02 -6.90
CA LEU A 159 2.22 -0.20 -7.21
C LEU A 159 2.11 -1.21 -6.06
N PRO A 160 0.98 -1.94 -5.95
CA PRO A 160 0.89 -3.06 -5.03
C PRO A 160 1.79 -4.20 -5.52
N ILE A 161 2.81 -4.54 -4.72
CA ILE A 161 3.74 -5.62 -5.03
C ILE A 161 3.18 -6.92 -4.43
N ARG A 162 2.98 -7.94 -5.27
CA ARG A 162 2.54 -9.25 -4.85
C ARG A 162 3.71 -10.09 -4.33
N GLY A 163 3.48 -10.88 -3.27
CA GLY A 163 4.50 -11.76 -2.69
C GLY A 163 4.76 -13.00 -3.54
N HIS A 164 3.70 -13.65 -4.02
CA HIS A 164 3.79 -14.87 -4.81
C HIS A 164 3.77 -14.57 -6.31
N SER A 165 4.47 -15.44 -7.08
CA SER A 165 4.47 -15.33 -8.55
C SER A 165 3.07 -15.51 -9.11
N ASN A 166 2.66 -14.59 -9.97
CA ASN A 166 1.40 -14.62 -10.70
C ASN A 166 0.12 -14.82 -9.85
N VAL A 167 0.14 -14.44 -8.57
CA VAL A 167 -1.01 -14.61 -7.67
C VAL A 167 -2.28 -13.92 -8.21
N GLN A 168 -2.13 -12.83 -8.93
CA GLN A 168 -3.27 -12.14 -9.54
C GLN A 168 -3.82 -12.92 -10.73
N GLY A 169 -2.97 -13.47 -11.59
CA GLY A 169 -3.37 -14.32 -12.70
C GLY A 169 -4.07 -15.60 -12.22
N ILE A 170 -3.55 -16.22 -11.18
CA ILE A 170 -4.16 -17.40 -10.53
C ILE A 170 -5.58 -17.06 -10.08
N GLY A 171 -5.77 -15.95 -9.36
CA GLY A 171 -7.09 -15.49 -8.93
C GLY A 171 -8.03 -15.13 -10.09
N SER A 172 -7.50 -14.52 -11.17
CA SER A 172 -8.27 -14.17 -12.37
C SER A 172 -8.75 -15.43 -13.14
N MET A 173 -7.96 -16.51 -13.11
CA MET A 173 -8.32 -17.79 -13.70
C MET A 173 -9.27 -18.63 -12.83
N GLY A 174 -9.74 -18.08 -11.72
CA GLY A 174 -10.71 -18.73 -10.85
C GLY A 174 -10.12 -19.75 -9.86
N VAL A 175 -8.79 -19.85 -9.76
CA VAL A 175 -8.14 -20.68 -8.74
C VAL A 175 -8.24 -19.97 -7.40
N THR A 176 -9.35 -20.15 -6.75
CA THR A 176 -9.69 -19.53 -5.46
C THR A 176 -10.30 -20.59 -4.54
N PRO A 177 -10.22 -20.44 -3.22
CA PRO A 177 -10.84 -21.39 -2.27
C PRO A 177 -12.35 -21.54 -2.47
N LYS A 178 -12.98 -20.57 -3.12
CA LYS A 178 -14.41 -20.59 -3.44
C LYS A 178 -14.61 -20.09 -4.86
N LEU A 179 -15.01 -20.95 -5.78
CA LEU A 179 -15.39 -20.58 -7.14
C LEU A 179 -16.58 -19.61 -7.13
N LYS A 180 -16.53 -18.60 -7.98
CA LYS A 180 -17.70 -17.75 -8.24
C LYS A 180 -18.81 -18.58 -8.86
N LYS A 181 -20.06 -18.33 -8.47
CA LYS A 181 -21.22 -19.09 -8.91
C LYS A 181 -21.31 -19.18 -10.45
N ASP A 182 -21.10 -18.08 -11.13
CA ASP A 182 -21.19 -18.01 -12.60
C ASP A 182 -20.16 -18.93 -13.28
N ILE A 183 -18.94 -19.01 -12.74
CA ILE A 183 -17.89 -19.92 -13.24
C ILE A 183 -18.28 -21.38 -12.95
N PHE A 184 -18.77 -21.66 -11.75
CA PHE A 184 -19.24 -22.98 -11.37
C PHE A 184 -20.37 -23.47 -12.30
N ASP A 185 -21.37 -22.64 -12.56
CA ASP A 185 -22.51 -22.96 -13.43
C ASP A 185 -22.06 -23.18 -14.89
N GLN A 186 -21.08 -22.42 -15.37
CA GLN A 186 -20.52 -22.60 -16.72
C GLN A 186 -19.75 -23.92 -16.84
N LEU A 187 -18.96 -24.29 -15.85
CA LEU A 187 -18.23 -25.56 -15.83
C LEU A 187 -19.19 -26.76 -15.84
N LEU A 188 -20.27 -26.68 -15.08
CA LEU A 188 -21.32 -27.71 -15.11
C LEU A 188 -21.96 -27.83 -16.50
N LYS A 189 -22.26 -26.72 -17.18
CA LYS A 189 -22.80 -26.72 -18.56
C LYS A 189 -21.83 -27.33 -19.58
N LEU A 190 -20.53 -27.23 -19.34
CA LEU A 190 -19.49 -27.84 -20.16
C LEU A 190 -19.29 -29.33 -19.83
N GLY A 191 -20.07 -29.92 -18.94
CA GLY A 191 -19.98 -31.34 -18.57
C GLY A 191 -18.83 -31.65 -17.60
N VAL A 192 -18.23 -30.62 -16.97
CA VAL A 192 -17.19 -30.86 -15.97
C VAL A 192 -17.85 -31.31 -14.66
N SER A 193 -17.46 -32.50 -14.21
CA SER A 193 -17.91 -33.02 -12.91
C SER A 193 -17.18 -32.27 -11.80
N LEU A 194 -17.94 -31.54 -10.99
CA LEU A 194 -17.42 -30.80 -9.84
C LEU A 194 -17.82 -31.51 -8.55
N SER A 195 -16.89 -31.57 -7.59
CA SER A 195 -17.19 -32.15 -6.28
C SER A 195 -18.26 -31.32 -5.56
N SER A 196 -19.24 -32.01 -4.99
CA SER A 196 -20.23 -31.41 -4.08
C SER A 196 -19.66 -31.18 -2.68
N ILE A 197 -18.52 -31.80 -2.38
CA ILE A 197 -17.85 -31.68 -1.08
C ILE A 197 -17.10 -30.35 -1.08
N LYS A 198 -17.44 -29.49 -0.14
CA LYS A 198 -16.75 -28.22 0.07
C LYS A 198 -15.38 -28.51 0.69
N GLY A 199 -14.31 -28.12 0.00
CA GLY A 199 -12.97 -28.15 0.56
C GLY A 199 -12.79 -27.18 1.72
N PHE A 200 -11.83 -27.44 2.56
CA PHE A 200 -11.46 -26.55 3.67
C PHE A 200 -10.57 -25.41 3.19
N ASP A 201 -10.85 -24.20 3.66
CA ASP A 201 -9.87 -23.11 3.67
C ASP A 201 -8.90 -23.29 4.85
N THR A 202 -7.85 -22.49 4.91
CA THR A 202 -6.81 -22.59 5.95
C THR A 202 -7.39 -22.56 7.37
N LEU A 203 -8.37 -21.68 7.62
CA LEU A 203 -8.98 -21.54 8.95
C LEU A 203 -9.84 -22.76 9.28
N ALA A 204 -10.58 -23.29 8.31
CA ALA A 204 -11.38 -24.48 8.46
C ALA A 204 -10.50 -25.72 8.71
N CYS A 205 -9.37 -25.85 7.98
CA CYS A 205 -8.39 -26.90 8.27
C CYS A 205 -7.85 -26.86 9.69
N ILE A 206 -7.44 -25.67 10.16
CA ILE A 206 -6.92 -25.53 11.54
C ILE A 206 -7.98 -25.93 12.57
N LYS A 207 -9.21 -25.43 12.41
CA LYS A 207 -10.31 -25.75 13.32
C LYS A 207 -10.70 -27.22 13.30
N SER A 208 -10.64 -27.86 12.15
CA SER A 208 -10.92 -29.29 12.01
C SER A 208 -9.81 -30.15 12.63
N ALA A 209 -8.55 -29.75 12.45
CA ALA A 209 -7.42 -30.39 13.10
C ALA A 209 -7.48 -30.27 14.63
N GLU A 210 -7.86 -29.11 15.15
CA GLU A 210 -8.04 -28.87 16.59
C GLU A 210 -9.10 -29.80 17.19
N LYS A 211 -10.11 -30.17 16.41
CA LYS A 211 -11.19 -31.08 16.82
C LYS A 211 -10.91 -32.56 16.51
N ASN A 212 -9.77 -32.91 15.93
CA ASN A 212 -9.46 -34.24 15.40
C ASN A 212 -10.50 -34.76 14.38
N GLU A 213 -11.05 -33.87 13.55
CA GLU A 213 -12.05 -34.18 12.52
C GLU A 213 -11.46 -34.26 11.12
N MET A 214 -10.14 -34.42 10.98
CA MET A 214 -9.43 -34.57 9.69
C MET A 214 -9.04 -35.99 9.45
#